data_5c82533fea8cca66b7e7b7f15f461724
#
_entry.id   5c82533fea8cca66b7e7b7f15f461724
#
_cell.length_a   1.000
_cell.length_b   1.000
_cell.length_c   1.000
_cell.angle_alpha   90.00
_cell.angle_beta   90.00
_cell.angle_gamma   90.00
#
_symmetry.space_group_name_H-M   'P 1'
#
loop_
_entity.id
_entity.type
_entity.pdbx_description
1 polymer ?
#
loop_
_entity_poly.entity_id
_entity_poly.type
_entity_poly.pdbx_seq_one_letter_code
_entity_poly.pdbx_strand_id
1 'polypeptide(L)'
;AIDTPRVPGQEDQVDITVEVKEQPSGSFTFGVGYSQVQGLITSISLQQNNFFGTGDRVGLTLQRSSYLKTYSISYFEPYLTDDGIGLGYDIAHRELDSGQANIANYLTNSDSFSTYIGLPLTESDVLNTRIGISQTTIRTFRGSTPQQFIDYLFALNHNTFHNGSLELSW
;
A
#
# COMPACT_ATOMS: atom_id res chain seq x y z
N ALA A 1 12.85 -15.31 26.11
CA ALA A 1 13.28 -14.95 27.47
C ALA A 1 14.79 -14.65 27.43
N ILE A 2 15.27 -13.78 28.30
CA ILE A 2 16.70 -13.51 28.48
C ILE A 2 17.02 -13.99 29.89
N ASP A 3 17.96 -14.92 30.01
CA ASP A 3 18.47 -15.44 31.28
C ASP A 3 19.95 -15.11 31.37
N THR A 4 20.41 -14.71 32.56
CA THR A 4 21.78 -14.27 32.78
C THR A 4 22.37 -14.99 33.99
N PRO A 5 22.57 -16.31 33.94
CA PRO A 5 23.21 -17.04 35.03
C PRO A 5 24.70 -16.63 35.18
N ARG A 6 25.17 -16.63 36.40
CA ARG A 6 26.60 -16.39 36.68
C ARG A 6 27.43 -17.59 36.26
N VAL A 7 28.58 -17.37 35.64
CA VAL A 7 29.53 -18.44 35.31
C VAL A 7 30.15 -18.99 36.60
N PRO A 8 30.05 -20.28 36.88
CA PRO A 8 30.65 -20.88 38.07
C PRO A 8 32.17 -20.67 38.12
N GLY A 9 32.65 -20.05 39.19
CA GLY A 9 34.08 -19.81 39.39
C GLY A 9 34.65 -18.52 38.80
N GLN A 10 33.80 -17.66 38.21
CA GLN A 10 34.19 -16.36 37.68
C GLN A 10 33.20 -15.30 38.18
N GLU A 11 33.64 -14.42 39.09
CA GLU A 11 32.75 -13.44 39.72
C GLU A 11 32.33 -12.31 38.78
N ASP A 12 33.10 -12.04 37.72
CA ASP A 12 32.91 -10.91 36.79
C ASP A 12 32.32 -11.32 35.45
N GLN A 13 31.83 -12.59 35.30
CA GLN A 13 31.25 -13.05 34.04
C GLN A 13 29.86 -13.63 34.25
N VAL A 14 29.00 -13.33 33.29
CA VAL A 14 27.66 -13.89 33.18
C VAL A 14 27.48 -14.52 31.81
N ASP A 15 26.81 -15.66 31.76
CA ASP A 15 26.34 -16.24 30.51
C ASP A 15 25.04 -15.56 30.11
N ILE A 16 24.94 -15.09 28.88
CA ILE A 16 23.70 -14.52 28.34
C ILE A 16 23.06 -15.57 27.45
N THR A 17 21.97 -16.15 27.92
CA THR A 17 21.16 -17.09 27.13
C THR A 17 19.94 -16.33 26.61
N VAL A 18 19.84 -16.19 25.29
CA VAL A 18 18.69 -15.58 24.62
C VAL A 18 17.86 -16.70 23.98
N GLU A 19 16.70 -16.96 24.55
CA GLU A 19 15.76 -17.89 23.98
C GLU A 19 14.87 -17.17 22.96
N VAL A 20 15.01 -17.54 21.68
CA VAL A 20 14.26 -16.97 20.57
C VAL A 20 13.19 -17.96 20.13
N LYS A 21 11.96 -17.49 20.08
CA LYS A 21 10.84 -18.26 19.52
C LYS A 21 10.49 -17.67 18.15
N GLU A 22 10.63 -18.48 17.12
CA GLU A 22 10.26 -18.09 15.76
C GLU A 22 8.74 -17.85 15.67
N GLN A 23 8.36 -16.79 14.97
CA GLN A 23 6.98 -16.46 14.64
C GLN A 23 6.81 -16.41 13.12
N PRO A 24 5.61 -16.74 12.58
CA PRO A 24 5.33 -16.58 11.17
C PRO A 24 5.58 -15.13 10.74
N SER A 25 6.43 -14.94 9.73
CA SER A 25 6.77 -13.62 9.18
C SER A 25 5.78 -13.14 8.12
N GLY A 26 4.88 -14.01 7.67
CA GLY A 26 3.89 -13.72 6.64
C GLY A 26 2.45 -13.92 7.12
N SER A 27 1.54 -13.21 6.50
CA SER A 27 0.10 -13.37 6.67
C SER A 27 -0.61 -13.42 5.32
N PHE A 28 -1.61 -14.28 5.24
CA PHE A 28 -2.54 -14.38 4.12
C PHE A 28 -3.94 -14.14 4.64
N THR A 29 -4.65 -13.22 4.03
CA THR A 29 -6.04 -12.91 4.35
C THR A 29 -6.88 -13.03 3.09
N PHE A 30 -7.93 -13.83 3.17
CA PHE A 30 -8.96 -13.91 2.13
C PHE A 30 -10.27 -13.44 2.73
N GLY A 31 -10.91 -12.48 2.06
CA GLY A 31 -12.20 -11.90 2.46
C GLY A 31 -13.25 -12.06 1.38
N VAL A 32 -14.46 -12.41 1.79
CA VAL A 32 -15.65 -12.39 0.94
C VAL A 32 -16.76 -11.68 1.69
N GLY A 33 -17.40 -10.74 1.03
CA GLY A 33 -18.52 -9.99 1.58
C GLY A 33 -19.58 -9.70 0.52
N TYR A 34 -20.73 -9.27 0.94
CA TYR A 34 -21.79 -8.81 0.07
C TYR A 34 -22.37 -7.50 0.57
N SER A 35 -22.60 -6.59 -0.34
CA SER A 35 -23.27 -5.32 -0.08
C SER A 35 -24.29 -5.06 -1.17
N GLN A 36 -25.41 -4.44 -0.85
CA GLN A 36 -26.43 -4.07 -1.85
C GLN A 36 -25.90 -3.11 -2.91
N VAL A 37 -24.92 -2.26 -2.54
CA VAL A 37 -24.32 -1.26 -3.44
C VAL A 37 -23.14 -1.85 -4.20
N GLN A 38 -22.30 -2.65 -3.53
CA GLN A 38 -21.05 -3.16 -4.11
C GLN A 38 -21.17 -4.57 -4.70
N GLY A 39 -22.33 -5.23 -4.52
CA GLY A 39 -22.50 -6.63 -4.90
C GLY A 39 -21.57 -7.55 -4.10
N LEU A 40 -21.06 -8.57 -4.75
CA LEU A 40 -20.07 -9.48 -4.19
C LEU A 40 -18.70 -8.75 -4.11
N ILE A 41 -18.14 -8.73 -2.92
CA ILE A 41 -16.81 -8.16 -2.64
C ILE A 41 -15.87 -9.33 -2.35
N THR A 42 -14.76 -9.39 -3.05
CA THR A 42 -13.67 -10.34 -2.79
C THR A 42 -12.39 -9.56 -2.54
N SER A 43 -11.63 -9.99 -1.55
CA SER A 43 -10.33 -9.41 -1.25
C SER A 43 -9.30 -10.50 -0.92
N ILE A 44 -8.09 -10.30 -1.39
CA ILE A 44 -6.92 -11.12 -1.08
C ILE A 44 -5.84 -10.15 -0.63
N SER A 45 -5.24 -10.42 0.53
CA SER A 45 -4.08 -9.68 1.01
C SER A 45 -3.00 -10.65 1.45
N LEU A 46 -1.81 -10.44 0.91
CA LEU A 46 -0.59 -11.14 1.29
C LEU A 46 0.34 -10.10 1.90
N GLN A 47 0.89 -10.39 3.05
CA GLN A 47 1.91 -9.57 3.66
C GLN A 47 3.03 -10.46 4.16
N GLN A 48 4.25 -10.15 3.78
CA GLN A 48 5.45 -10.81 4.22
C GLN A 48 6.34 -9.78 4.93
N ASN A 49 6.58 -9.97 6.20
CA ASN A 49 7.58 -9.22 6.95
C ASN A 49 8.86 -10.04 6.94
N ASN A 50 10.02 -9.39 6.94
CA ASN A 50 11.31 -10.04 6.86
C ASN A 50 11.46 -10.87 5.56
N PHE A 51 11.19 -10.22 4.42
CA PHE A 51 11.27 -10.83 3.10
C PHE A 51 12.72 -11.30 2.83
N PHE A 52 12.88 -12.59 2.54
CA PHE A 52 14.20 -13.25 2.40
C PHE A 52 15.17 -13.05 3.57
N GLY A 53 14.71 -12.69 4.75
CA GLY A 53 15.57 -12.49 5.93
C GLY A 53 16.22 -11.11 6.02
N THR A 54 15.87 -10.17 5.14
CA THR A 54 16.45 -8.82 5.09
C THR A 54 15.80 -7.83 6.06
N GLY A 55 14.64 -8.17 6.62
CA GLY A 55 13.83 -7.26 7.43
C GLY A 55 12.82 -6.48 6.62
N ASP A 56 12.86 -6.57 5.30
CA ASP A 56 11.97 -5.85 4.40
C ASP A 56 10.54 -6.38 4.48
N ARG A 57 9.59 -5.54 4.11
CA ARG A 57 8.18 -5.88 4.06
C ARG A 57 7.68 -5.80 2.63
N VAL A 58 6.98 -6.85 2.20
CA VAL A 58 6.31 -6.90 0.91
C VAL A 58 4.84 -7.14 1.13
N GLY A 59 4.00 -6.37 0.46
CA GLY A 59 2.55 -6.49 0.49
C GLY A 59 1.96 -6.63 -0.91
N LEU A 60 0.93 -7.47 -1.04
CA LEU A 60 0.09 -7.59 -2.23
C LEU A 60 -1.36 -7.51 -1.78
N THR A 61 -2.14 -6.61 -2.39
CA THR A 61 -3.58 -6.51 -2.15
C THR A 61 -4.34 -6.56 -3.47
N LEU A 62 -5.30 -7.45 -3.54
CA LEU A 62 -6.23 -7.60 -4.65
C LEU A 62 -7.63 -7.45 -4.09
N GLN A 63 -8.39 -6.49 -4.60
CA GLN A 63 -9.79 -6.28 -4.23
C GLN A 63 -10.66 -6.13 -5.48
N ARG A 64 -11.81 -6.77 -5.46
CA ARG A 64 -12.80 -6.70 -6.53
C ARG A 64 -14.21 -6.62 -5.96
N SER A 65 -14.98 -5.69 -6.50
CA SER A 65 -16.43 -5.59 -6.31
C SER A 65 -17.12 -5.40 -7.66
N SER A 66 -18.43 -5.14 -7.68
CA SER A 66 -19.17 -4.89 -8.92
C SER A 66 -18.63 -3.69 -9.70
N TYR A 67 -18.22 -2.63 -9.01
CA TYR A 67 -17.82 -1.38 -9.64
C TYR A 67 -16.36 -0.96 -9.35
N LEU A 68 -15.66 -1.65 -8.45
CA LEU A 68 -14.29 -1.31 -8.07
C LEU A 68 -13.39 -2.51 -8.20
N LYS A 69 -12.25 -2.34 -8.89
CA LYS A 69 -11.12 -3.27 -8.88
C LYS A 69 -9.90 -2.50 -8.44
N THR A 70 -9.17 -3.06 -7.49
CA THR A 70 -7.91 -2.48 -7.00
C THR A 70 -6.86 -3.58 -6.91
N TYR A 71 -5.69 -3.31 -7.44
CA TYR A 71 -4.52 -4.16 -7.37
C TYR A 71 -3.37 -3.29 -6.86
N SER A 72 -2.70 -3.70 -5.80
CA SER A 72 -1.56 -2.95 -5.28
C SER A 72 -0.45 -3.85 -4.78
N ILE A 73 0.78 -3.41 -5.00
CA ILE A 73 2.00 -4.02 -4.49
C ILE A 73 2.74 -2.95 -3.72
N SER A 74 3.18 -3.29 -2.52
CA SER A 74 3.99 -2.42 -1.67
C SER A 74 5.30 -3.12 -1.28
N TYR A 75 6.34 -2.34 -1.18
CA TYR A 75 7.64 -2.74 -0.64
C TYR A 75 8.09 -1.70 0.37
N PHE A 76 8.68 -2.13 1.46
CA PHE A 76 9.23 -1.24 2.48
C PHE A 76 10.49 -1.83 3.11
N GLU A 77 11.57 -1.09 3.01
CA GLU A 77 12.84 -1.32 3.67
C GLU A 77 12.94 -0.41 4.90
N PRO A 78 12.86 -0.95 6.11
CA PRO A 78 12.84 -0.13 7.34
C PRO A 78 14.20 0.42 7.74
N TYR A 79 15.29 -0.16 7.23
CA TYR A 79 16.66 0.15 7.59
C TYR A 79 17.52 0.35 6.35
N LEU A 80 17.13 1.29 5.48
CA LEU A 80 17.96 1.70 4.33
C LEU A 80 19.34 2.20 4.78
N THR A 81 19.36 2.80 5.97
CA THR A 81 20.60 3.24 6.65
C THR A 81 20.62 2.74 8.09
N ASP A 82 21.82 2.69 8.69
CA ASP A 82 22.01 2.30 10.08
C ASP A 82 21.26 3.21 11.07
N ASP A 83 20.99 4.46 10.67
CA ASP A 83 20.20 5.43 11.45
C ASP A 83 18.68 5.17 11.39
N GLY A 84 18.23 4.13 10.69
CA GLY A 84 16.83 3.73 10.63
C GLY A 84 15.97 4.53 9.65
N ILE A 85 16.59 5.14 8.63
CA ILE A 85 15.81 5.73 7.53
C ILE A 85 15.10 4.61 6.77
N GLY A 86 13.77 4.70 6.70
CA GLY A 86 12.96 3.76 5.96
C GLY A 86 12.66 4.27 4.55
N LEU A 87 12.64 3.35 3.57
CA LEU A 87 12.28 3.64 2.18
C LEU A 87 11.20 2.67 1.71
N GLY A 88 10.16 3.20 1.09
CA GLY A 88 9.08 2.40 0.55
C GLY A 88 8.65 2.77 -0.85
N TYR A 89 8.04 1.81 -1.52
CA TYR A 89 7.46 1.94 -2.85
C TYR A 89 6.08 1.32 -2.88
N ASP A 90 5.14 2.02 -3.52
CA ASP A 90 3.79 1.52 -3.78
C ASP A 90 3.47 1.64 -5.26
N ILE A 91 2.95 0.58 -5.84
CA ILE A 91 2.38 0.56 -7.18
C ILE A 91 0.93 0.12 -7.05
N ALA A 92 0.01 0.88 -7.64
CA ALA A 92 -1.40 0.49 -7.63
C ALA A 92 -2.07 0.76 -8.97
N HIS A 93 -2.97 -0.16 -9.32
CA HIS A 93 -3.94 -0.02 -10.40
C HIS A 93 -5.34 -0.05 -9.83
N ARG A 94 -6.16 0.93 -10.22
CA ARG A 94 -7.55 1.04 -9.78
C ARG A 94 -8.46 1.28 -10.98
N GLU A 95 -9.48 0.44 -11.11
CA GLU A 95 -10.57 0.61 -12.07
C GLU A 95 -11.87 0.90 -11.30
N LEU A 96 -12.52 2.00 -11.64
CA LEU A 96 -13.81 2.41 -11.08
C LEU A 96 -14.83 2.56 -12.19
N ASP A 97 -15.88 1.74 -12.15
CA ASP A 97 -17.04 1.86 -13.01
C ASP A 97 -18.11 2.71 -12.30
N SER A 98 -18.13 4.00 -12.62
CA SER A 98 -19.07 4.94 -12.00
C SER A 98 -20.53 4.68 -12.41
N GLY A 99 -20.77 4.00 -13.53
CA GLY A 99 -22.11 3.58 -13.96
C GLY A 99 -22.68 2.52 -13.04
N GLN A 100 -21.89 1.52 -12.70
CA GLN A 100 -22.31 0.50 -11.74
C GLN A 100 -22.37 1.01 -10.30
N ALA A 101 -21.62 2.05 -9.97
CA ALA A 101 -21.73 2.75 -8.69
C ALA A 101 -22.95 3.70 -8.61
N ASN A 102 -23.76 3.82 -9.66
CA ASN A 102 -24.91 4.74 -9.79
C ASN A 102 -24.53 6.23 -9.62
N ILE A 103 -23.31 6.61 -10.02
CA ILE A 103 -22.83 8.00 -9.98
C ILE A 103 -23.07 8.66 -11.34
N ALA A 104 -22.40 8.13 -12.37
CA ALA A 104 -22.53 8.59 -13.76
C ALA A 104 -21.90 7.54 -14.70
N ASN A 105 -22.37 7.43 -15.94
CA ASN A 105 -21.89 6.40 -16.87
C ASN A 105 -20.53 6.77 -17.50
N TYR A 106 -19.48 6.58 -16.74
CA TYR A 106 -18.09 6.62 -17.21
C TYR A 106 -17.23 5.64 -16.41
N LEU A 107 -16.10 5.25 -16.93
CA LEU A 107 -15.13 4.37 -16.30
C LEU A 107 -13.82 5.14 -16.09
N THR A 108 -13.25 5.00 -14.91
CA THR A 108 -11.97 5.61 -14.57
C THR A 108 -10.94 4.54 -14.28
N ASN A 109 -9.84 4.54 -15.02
CA ASN A 109 -8.66 3.74 -14.73
C ASN A 109 -7.56 4.65 -14.18
N SER A 110 -6.98 4.27 -13.06
CA SER A 110 -5.90 5.02 -12.44
C SER A 110 -4.73 4.11 -12.13
N ASP A 111 -3.57 4.45 -12.68
CA ASP A 111 -2.29 3.83 -12.38
C ASP A 111 -1.49 4.80 -11.52
N SER A 112 -0.91 4.32 -10.43
CA SER A 112 -0.14 5.15 -9.52
C SER A 112 1.14 4.48 -9.08
N PHE A 113 2.16 5.29 -8.93
CA PHE A 113 3.42 4.93 -8.28
C PHE A 113 3.74 5.97 -7.23
N SER A 114 4.13 5.54 -6.06
CA SER A 114 4.63 6.42 -5.01
C SER A 114 5.84 5.84 -4.31
N THR A 115 6.70 6.73 -3.85
CA THR A 115 7.79 6.41 -2.95
C THR A 115 7.60 7.20 -1.66
N TYR A 116 7.97 6.61 -0.54
CA TYR A 116 7.96 7.32 0.74
C TYR A 116 9.24 7.06 1.51
N ILE A 117 9.67 8.07 2.25
CA ILE A 117 10.85 8.06 3.08
C ILE A 117 10.40 8.38 4.50
N GLY A 118 10.73 7.52 5.44
CA GLY A 118 10.56 7.74 6.86
C GLY A 118 11.88 8.15 7.50
N LEU A 119 11.91 9.38 8.04
CA LEU A 119 13.08 9.92 8.73
C LEU A 119 12.81 9.90 10.24
N PRO A 120 13.48 9.06 11.03
CA PRO A 120 13.37 9.12 12.47
C PRO A 120 14.03 10.42 12.96
N LEU A 121 13.22 11.30 13.57
CA LEU A 121 13.71 12.57 14.15
C LEU A 121 14.13 12.38 15.60
N THR A 122 13.39 11.53 16.31
CA THR A 122 13.67 11.12 17.70
C THR A 122 13.31 9.63 17.85
N GLU A 123 13.48 9.07 19.04
CA GLU A 123 13.06 7.68 19.34
C GLU A 123 11.55 7.45 19.18
N SER A 124 10.73 8.51 19.24
CA SER A 124 9.27 8.45 19.16
C SER A 124 8.66 9.18 17.96
N ASP A 125 9.44 9.98 17.25
CA ASP A 125 8.93 10.84 16.17
C ASP A 125 9.55 10.47 14.84
N VAL A 126 8.72 10.28 13.82
CA VAL A 126 9.12 9.96 12.46
C VAL A 126 8.46 10.95 11.49
N LEU A 127 9.29 11.63 10.71
CA LEU A 127 8.81 12.44 9.58
C LEU A 127 8.68 11.55 8.35
N ASN A 128 7.46 11.42 7.84
CA ASN A 128 7.21 10.69 6.62
C ASN A 128 6.98 11.66 5.47
N THR A 129 7.69 11.44 4.38
CA THR A 129 7.55 12.16 3.12
C THR A 129 7.15 11.18 2.03
N ARG A 130 6.02 11.40 1.37
CA ARG A 130 5.56 10.59 0.24
C ARG A 130 5.50 11.45 -1.01
N ILE A 131 6.11 10.98 -2.09
CA ILE A 131 6.04 11.57 -3.43
C ILE A 131 5.38 10.56 -4.34
N GLY A 132 4.34 10.99 -5.05
CA GLY A 132 3.58 10.11 -5.94
C GLY A 132 3.35 10.74 -7.30
N ILE A 133 3.23 9.89 -8.30
CA ILE A 133 2.73 10.20 -9.63
C ILE A 133 1.57 9.27 -9.94
N SER A 134 0.56 9.80 -10.60
CA SER A 134 -0.55 8.98 -11.08
C SER A 134 -1.01 9.42 -12.46
N GLN A 135 -1.44 8.43 -13.22
CA GLN A 135 -2.10 8.62 -14.50
C GLN A 135 -3.53 8.15 -14.38
N THR A 136 -4.48 9.02 -14.68
CA THR A 136 -5.92 8.71 -14.64
C THR A 136 -6.49 8.86 -16.03
N THR A 137 -7.10 7.78 -16.55
CA THR A 137 -7.77 7.77 -17.86
C THR A 137 -9.27 7.62 -17.65
N ILE A 138 -10.03 8.54 -18.22
CA ILE A 138 -11.49 8.54 -18.19
C ILE A 138 -12.01 8.02 -19.52
N ARG A 139 -12.88 7.01 -19.46
CA ARG A 139 -13.57 6.45 -20.64
C ARG A 139 -15.05 6.78 -20.54
N THR A 140 -15.57 7.41 -21.59
CA THR A 140 -16.97 7.75 -21.74
C THR A 140 -17.66 6.77 -22.70
N PHE A 141 -18.96 6.59 -22.52
CA PHE A 141 -19.79 5.72 -23.36
C PHE A 141 -20.78 6.58 -24.12
N ARG A 142 -20.73 6.52 -25.45
CA ARG A 142 -21.61 7.31 -26.33
C ARG A 142 -23.07 6.97 -26.06
N GLY A 143 -23.89 8.00 -25.80
CA GLY A 143 -25.33 7.84 -25.55
C GLY A 143 -25.72 7.54 -24.10
N SER A 144 -24.74 7.29 -23.19
CA SER A 144 -25.04 7.04 -21.78
C SER A 144 -24.24 7.90 -20.81
N THR A 145 -23.09 8.41 -21.21
CA THR A 145 -22.36 9.40 -20.41
C THR A 145 -23.04 10.76 -20.52
N PRO A 146 -23.23 11.52 -19.41
CA PRO A 146 -23.78 12.87 -19.48
C PRO A 146 -22.98 13.77 -20.42
N GLN A 147 -23.70 14.51 -21.27
CA GLN A 147 -23.09 15.30 -22.35
C GLN A 147 -22.03 16.29 -21.84
N GLN A 148 -22.24 16.86 -20.66
CA GLN A 148 -21.29 17.79 -20.02
C GLN A 148 -19.90 17.19 -19.82
N PHE A 149 -19.79 15.91 -19.48
CA PHE A 149 -18.51 15.21 -19.36
C PHE A 149 -17.85 14.98 -20.72
N ILE A 150 -18.65 14.65 -21.73
CA ILE A 150 -18.17 14.45 -23.10
C ILE A 150 -17.62 15.77 -23.64
N ASP A 151 -18.38 16.85 -23.48
CA ASP A 151 -18.00 18.20 -23.93
C ASP A 151 -16.74 18.70 -23.22
N TYR A 152 -16.62 18.44 -21.92
CA TYR A 152 -15.43 18.79 -21.14
C TYR A 152 -14.18 18.05 -21.65
N LEU A 153 -14.24 16.73 -21.82
CA LEU A 153 -13.11 15.95 -22.35
C LEU A 153 -12.77 16.34 -23.78
N PHE A 154 -13.80 16.64 -24.60
CA PHE A 154 -13.60 17.11 -25.95
C PHE A 154 -12.93 18.48 -25.99
N ALA A 155 -13.33 19.41 -25.11
CA ALA A 155 -12.71 20.73 -24.98
C ALA A 155 -11.23 20.63 -24.56
N LEU A 156 -10.89 19.66 -23.71
CA LEU A 156 -9.51 19.42 -23.31
C LEU A 156 -8.69 18.66 -24.36
N ASN A 157 -9.33 18.06 -25.35
CA ASN A 157 -8.72 17.19 -26.38
C ASN A 157 -7.87 16.04 -25.81
N HIS A 158 -8.14 15.61 -24.56
CA HIS A 158 -7.54 14.43 -23.95
C HIS A 158 -8.42 13.86 -22.85
N ASN A 159 -8.27 12.57 -22.60
CA ASN A 159 -9.00 11.81 -21.58
C ASN A 159 -8.08 11.20 -20.50
N THR A 160 -6.80 11.52 -20.58
CA THR A 160 -5.77 11.04 -19.67
C THR A 160 -5.15 12.21 -18.94
N PHE A 161 -5.09 12.11 -17.61
CA PHE A 161 -4.59 13.17 -16.72
C PHE A 161 -3.42 12.62 -15.92
N HIS A 162 -2.39 13.42 -15.78
CA HIS A 162 -1.22 13.12 -14.97
C HIS A 162 -1.22 14.02 -13.74
N ASN A 163 -1.09 13.41 -12.56
CA ASN A 163 -1.06 14.13 -11.30
C ASN A 163 0.23 13.80 -10.55
N GLY A 164 0.80 14.82 -9.92
CA GLY A 164 1.85 14.67 -8.93
C GLY A 164 1.28 14.93 -7.53
N SER A 165 1.74 14.22 -6.54
CA SER A 165 1.36 14.40 -5.13
C SER A 165 2.60 14.47 -4.25
N LEU A 166 2.54 15.33 -3.25
CA LEU A 166 3.50 15.41 -2.16
C LEU A 166 2.73 15.40 -0.84
N GLU A 167 3.06 14.47 0.02
CA GLU A 167 2.47 14.33 1.34
C GLU A 167 3.58 14.37 2.38
N LEU A 168 3.35 15.15 3.42
CA LEU A 168 4.22 15.24 4.59
C LEU A 168 3.36 14.91 5.82
N SER A 169 3.84 13.99 6.64
CA SER A 169 3.18 13.62 7.89
C SER A 169 4.20 13.40 9.01
N TRP A 170 3.80 13.82 10.19
CA TRP A 170 4.60 13.73 11.42
C TRP A 170 3.76 13.11 12.52
#